data_5a1216edad74ad55a7814dab80250ec3
#
_entry.id   5a1216edad74ad55a7814dab80250ec3
#
_cell.length_a   1.000
_cell.length_b   1.000
_cell.length_c   1.000
_cell.angle_alpha   90.00
_cell.angle_beta   90.00
_cell.angle_gamma   90.00
#
_symmetry.space_group_name_H-M   'P 1'
#
loop_
_entity.id
_entity.type
_entity.pdbx_description
1 polymer ?
#
loop_
_entity_poly.entity_id
_entity_poly.type
_entity_poly.pdbx_seq_one_letter_code
_entity_poly.pdbx_strand_id
1 'polypeptide(L)'
;MTTRSIHKFCGLVFPIHRLILSIFCLLLFVSDSYAQFAPVVGFPGTTAIPGDSSAFVAWASGCTIYRGLRCIEVPDSGYATDGDSNSAIGPAGQNGTVSLGDSGIAILTFPSPIVNGPGFDFAVFENGFDVGPPAEGLAFLELAFVEVSSDGVRYVRFPSIDNVQDTSQISNAVPMDGSLLNNLAGKYVWDYGTPFDLNELVDSPGLDVNNILYVKVIDVIGSISTIIGARDSRGNIINDPYPTNFASSGFDLDAVGVINQKEEAGIDQVTYTTMQVYPNPVSDVLQIRTYISGSSIVQIIDIKGRVIVDKTFNSRTELWLDTMPTGVYNVKITNQQSVFSKLIVKE
;
A
#
# COMPACT_ATOMS: atom_id res chain seq x y z
N MET A 1 100.83 -5.39 10.22
CA MET A 1 99.95 -5.16 9.09
C MET A 1 98.59 -5.83 9.44
N THR A 2 97.65 -5.11 9.93
CA THR A 2 96.39 -5.63 10.32
C THR A 2 95.31 -4.68 9.79
N THR A 3 94.63 -5.14 8.78
CA THR A 3 93.49 -4.39 8.13
C THR A 3 92.22 -4.66 8.94
N ARG A 4 91.58 -3.59 9.49
CA ARG A 4 90.28 -3.62 10.12
C ARG A 4 89.22 -3.43 9.05
N SER A 5 88.33 -4.41 8.91
CA SER A 5 87.12 -4.30 8.09
C SER A 5 86.03 -3.53 8.87
N ILE A 6 85.47 -2.49 8.27
CA ILE A 6 84.35 -1.70 8.81
C ILE A 6 83.08 -2.21 8.19
N HIS A 7 82.22 -2.87 8.98
CA HIS A 7 80.85 -3.20 8.56
C HIS A 7 79.98 -1.93 8.64
N LYS A 8 79.50 -1.49 7.48
CA LYS A 8 78.42 -0.47 7.38
C LYS A 8 77.05 -1.11 7.71
N PHE A 9 76.46 -0.71 8.79
CA PHE A 9 75.01 -0.96 9.08
C PHE A 9 74.24 -0.03 8.20
N CYS A 10 73.45 -0.58 7.25
CA CYS A 10 72.46 0.14 6.46
C CYS A 10 71.17 0.12 7.23
N GLY A 11 70.86 1.16 8.00
CA GLY A 11 69.61 1.32 8.69
C GLY A 11 68.47 1.66 7.69
N LEU A 12 67.50 0.77 7.51
CA LEU A 12 66.29 1.04 6.79
C LEU A 12 65.45 2.05 7.56
N VAL A 13 65.52 3.32 7.22
CA VAL A 13 64.61 4.34 7.71
C VAL A 13 63.36 4.31 6.82
N PHE A 14 62.33 3.60 7.25
CA PHE A 14 61.00 3.72 6.65
C PHE A 14 60.47 5.11 6.91
N PRO A 15 60.03 5.88 5.90
CA PRO A 15 59.54 7.21 6.11
C PRO A 15 58.16 7.16 6.79
N ILE A 16 58.15 7.40 8.10
CA ILE A 16 56.93 7.50 8.96
C ILE A 16 55.88 8.41 8.34
N HIS A 17 56.29 9.41 7.54
CA HIS A 17 55.40 10.30 6.82
C HIS A 17 54.48 9.61 5.80
N ARG A 18 54.87 8.51 5.18
CA ARG A 18 53.98 7.75 4.28
C ARG A 18 52.94 6.94 5.00
N LEU A 19 53.23 6.44 6.19
CA LEU A 19 52.30 5.71 7.02
C LEU A 19 51.23 6.65 7.60
N ILE A 20 51.61 7.83 8.05
CA ILE A 20 50.67 8.86 8.58
C ILE A 20 49.76 9.38 7.45
N LEU A 21 50.26 9.57 6.23
CA LEU A 21 49.45 10.03 5.10
C LEU A 21 48.45 8.94 4.64
N SER A 22 48.83 7.65 4.71
CA SER A 22 47.93 6.53 4.39
C SER A 22 46.83 6.37 5.44
N ILE A 23 47.09 6.59 6.74
CA ILE A 23 46.11 6.55 7.81
C ILE A 23 45.17 7.77 7.73
N PHE A 24 45.69 8.95 7.38
CA PHE A 24 44.91 10.16 7.19
C PHE A 24 43.99 10.05 5.96
N CYS A 25 44.40 9.46 4.86
CA CYS A 25 43.56 9.15 3.72
C CYS A 25 42.47 8.08 4.05
N LEU A 26 42.76 7.12 4.94
CA LEU A 26 41.78 6.11 5.34
C LEU A 26 40.69 6.69 6.26
N LEU A 27 41.02 7.71 7.06
CA LEU A 27 40.09 8.41 7.95
C LEU A 27 39.16 9.42 7.23
N LEU A 28 39.52 9.83 6.00
CA LEU A 28 38.70 10.75 5.21
C LEU A 28 37.57 10.05 4.42
N PHE A 29 37.49 8.71 4.46
CA PHE A 29 36.43 7.92 3.83
C PHE A 29 35.46 7.27 4.80
N VAL A 30 35.46 7.65 6.06
CA VAL A 30 34.31 7.42 6.95
C VAL A 30 33.32 8.57 6.69
N SER A 31 32.73 8.57 5.49
CA SER A 31 31.43 9.22 5.32
C SER A 31 30.46 8.41 6.19
N ASP A 32 29.82 9.04 7.13
CA ASP A 32 28.61 8.52 7.76
C ASP A 32 27.63 8.17 6.63
N SER A 33 27.69 6.91 6.16
CA SER A 33 26.70 6.40 5.23
C SER A 33 25.48 6.12 6.09
N TYR A 34 24.65 7.12 6.30
CA TYR A 34 23.27 6.86 6.70
C TYR A 34 22.71 5.90 5.65
N ALA A 35 22.13 4.80 6.10
CA ALA A 35 21.43 3.89 5.20
C ALA A 35 20.28 4.70 4.57
N GLN A 36 20.47 5.05 3.32
CA GLN A 36 19.48 5.76 2.54
C GLN A 36 18.40 4.75 2.14
N PHE A 37 17.17 5.04 2.49
CA PHE A 37 16.02 4.22 2.08
C PHE A 37 15.72 4.44 0.59
N ALA A 38 14.71 3.75 0.08
CA ALA A 38 14.28 3.91 -1.30
C ALA A 38 14.09 5.41 -1.63
N PRO A 39 14.69 5.89 -2.73
CA PRO A 39 14.62 7.31 -3.08
C PRO A 39 13.23 7.72 -3.57
N VAL A 40 13.01 9.01 -3.71
CA VAL A 40 11.78 9.59 -4.27
C VAL A 40 11.54 9.15 -5.73
N VAL A 41 10.37 9.46 -6.23
CA VAL A 41 9.94 9.19 -7.61
C VAL A 41 10.95 9.74 -8.62
N GLY A 42 11.19 8.98 -9.70
CA GLY A 42 12.13 9.37 -10.78
C GLY A 42 13.58 8.96 -10.57
N PHE A 43 13.94 8.46 -9.39
CA PHE A 43 15.30 7.98 -9.11
C PHE A 43 15.38 6.44 -9.13
N PRO A 44 16.51 5.86 -9.60
CA PRO A 44 16.70 4.41 -9.60
C PRO A 44 16.60 3.82 -8.18
N GLY A 45 15.78 2.77 -8.02
CA GLY A 45 15.56 2.10 -6.74
C GLY A 45 14.38 2.67 -5.93
N THR A 46 13.60 3.60 -6.47
CA THR A 46 12.34 4.02 -5.86
C THR A 46 11.39 2.84 -5.70
N THR A 47 10.64 2.82 -4.60
CA THR A 47 9.56 1.86 -4.34
C THR A 47 8.16 2.49 -4.51
N ALA A 48 8.09 3.73 -4.98
CA ALA A 48 6.84 4.42 -5.26
C ALA A 48 6.00 3.64 -6.28
N ILE A 49 4.71 3.45 -6.01
CA ILE A 49 3.81 2.72 -6.90
C ILE A 49 2.82 3.71 -7.52
N PRO A 50 2.79 3.86 -8.87
CA PRO A 50 1.82 4.72 -9.53
C PRO A 50 0.37 4.31 -9.22
N GLY A 51 -0.53 5.27 -9.03
CA GLY A 51 -1.94 5.01 -8.71
C GLY A 51 -2.71 4.26 -9.80
N ASP A 52 -2.25 4.35 -11.05
CA ASP A 52 -2.79 3.61 -12.20
C ASP A 52 -2.12 2.25 -12.43
N SER A 53 -1.27 1.79 -11.49
CA SER A 53 -0.57 0.52 -11.60
C SER A 53 -1.54 -0.66 -11.64
N SER A 54 -1.32 -1.59 -12.57
CA SER A 54 -2.03 -2.86 -12.65
C SER A 54 -1.74 -3.83 -11.48
N ALA A 55 -0.81 -3.47 -10.59
CA ALA A 55 -0.56 -4.21 -9.35
C ALA A 55 -1.73 -4.10 -8.36
N PHE A 56 -2.51 -3.01 -8.41
CA PHE A 56 -3.66 -2.86 -7.52
C PHE A 56 -4.84 -3.71 -7.98
N VAL A 57 -5.24 -4.65 -7.12
CA VAL A 57 -6.38 -5.57 -7.35
C VAL A 57 -7.67 -5.08 -6.69
N ALA A 58 -7.56 -4.22 -5.69
CA ALA A 58 -8.69 -3.62 -4.97
C ALA A 58 -8.28 -2.29 -4.33
N TRP A 59 -9.26 -1.56 -3.81
CA TRP A 59 -9.11 -0.30 -3.10
C TRP A 59 -9.96 -0.31 -1.83
N ALA A 60 -9.65 0.56 -0.88
CA ALA A 60 -10.50 0.75 0.28
C ALA A 60 -11.94 1.06 -0.14
N SER A 61 -12.91 0.40 0.50
CA SER A 61 -14.35 0.53 0.22
C SER A 61 -15.14 1.17 1.37
N GLY A 62 -14.49 1.38 2.51
CA GLY A 62 -15.04 2.08 3.65
C GLY A 62 -13.96 2.83 4.42
N CYS A 63 -14.32 3.98 4.99
CA CYS A 63 -13.42 4.80 5.79
C CYS A 63 -14.18 5.38 7.00
N THR A 64 -13.59 5.29 8.18
CA THR A 64 -14.05 5.98 9.39
C THR A 64 -12.98 6.96 9.83
N ILE A 65 -13.35 8.23 10.06
CA ILE A 65 -12.43 9.31 10.37
C ILE A 65 -12.66 9.83 11.78
N TYR A 66 -11.57 10.02 12.51
CA TYR A 66 -11.50 10.74 13.76
C TYR A 66 -10.57 11.93 13.56
N ARG A 67 -11.17 13.11 13.35
CA ARG A 67 -10.42 14.33 13.04
C ARG A 67 -9.56 14.76 14.21
N GLY A 68 -8.31 15.12 13.92
CA GLY A 68 -7.43 15.84 14.80
C GLY A 68 -7.65 17.37 14.76
N LEU A 69 -6.98 18.07 15.64
CA LEU A 69 -6.99 19.54 15.68
C LEU A 69 -6.20 20.09 14.47
N ARG A 70 -6.54 21.30 14.05
CA ARG A 70 -5.73 22.04 13.05
C ARG A 70 -4.34 22.36 13.58
N CYS A 71 -4.26 22.62 14.88
CA CYS A 71 -3.00 22.80 15.59
C CYS A 71 -3.20 22.39 17.04
N ILE A 72 -2.50 21.35 17.47
CA ILE A 72 -2.65 20.76 18.81
C ILE A 72 -2.22 21.75 19.92
N GLU A 73 -1.31 22.69 19.62
CA GLU A 73 -0.88 23.75 20.56
C GLU A 73 -1.90 24.88 20.67
N VAL A 74 -2.87 24.96 19.75
CA VAL A 74 -3.93 25.97 19.73
C VAL A 74 -5.29 25.28 19.61
N PRO A 75 -5.81 24.61 20.65
CA PRO A 75 -7.06 23.82 20.60
C PRO A 75 -8.27 24.61 20.10
N ASP A 76 -8.33 25.92 20.38
CA ASP A 76 -9.39 26.80 19.92
C ASP A 76 -9.40 27.02 18.39
N SER A 77 -8.35 26.58 17.67
CA SER A 77 -8.32 26.58 16.20
C SER A 77 -9.35 25.61 15.57
N GLY A 78 -9.87 24.67 16.37
CA GLY A 78 -10.82 23.67 15.94
C GLY A 78 -10.17 22.49 15.20
N TYR A 79 -11.00 21.64 14.61
CA TYR A 79 -10.56 20.44 13.90
C TYR A 79 -10.27 20.72 12.40
N ALA A 80 -9.46 19.86 11.78
CA ALA A 80 -9.36 19.80 10.32
C ALA A 80 -10.75 19.54 9.70
N THR A 81 -11.04 20.10 8.52
CA THR A 81 -12.40 20.04 7.95
C THR A 81 -12.44 19.71 6.47
N ASP A 82 -11.30 19.62 5.80
CA ASP A 82 -11.27 19.37 4.37
C ASP A 82 -11.57 17.89 4.04
N GLY A 83 -12.34 17.64 2.99
CA GLY A 83 -12.80 16.32 2.58
C GLY A 83 -13.73 15.60 3.57
N ASP A 84 -14.09 14.37 3.27
CA ASP A 84 -14.88 13.47 4.12
C ASP A 84 -14.47 12.00 3.93
N SER A 85 -15.19 11.06 4.56
CA SER A 85 -14.87 9.64 4.48
C SER A 85 -14.98 9.06 3.06
N ASN A 86 -15.74 9.68 2.15
CA ASN A 86 -15.84 9.23 0.77
C ASN A 86 -14.63 9.66 -0.06
N SER A 87 -13.91 10.70 0.38
CA SER A 87 -12.69 11.16 -0.30
C SER A 87 -11.58 10.10 -0.28
N ALA A 88 -11.50 9.28 0.79
CA ALA A 88 -10.44 8.28 0.98
C ALA A 88 -10.81 6.85 0.51
N ILE A 89 -11.88 6.67 -0.27
CA ILE A 89 -12.30 5.37 -0.78
C ILE A 89 -12.24 5.32 -2.31
N GLY A 90 -12.00 4.12 -2.87
CA GLY A 90 -11.81 3.93 -4.31
C GLY A 90 -10.38 4.24 -4.77
N PRO A 91 -10.16 4.26 -6.10
CA PRO A 91 -8.84 4.50 -6.68
C PRO A 91 -8.28 5.89 -6.39
N ALA A 92 -6.95 5.97 -6.26
CA ALA A 92 -6.23 7.23 -6.03
C ALA A 92 -6.57 8.29 -7.09
N GLY A 93 -6.64 9.55 -6.66
CA GLY A 93 -6.92 10.72 -7.49
C GLY A 93 -8.36 10.86 -7.95
N GLN A 94 -9.31 10.00 -7.53
CA GLN A 94 -10.69 10.04 -8.04
C GLN A 94 -11.67 10.84 -7.17
N ASN A 95 -11.53 10.79 -5.85
CA ASN A 95 -12.54 11.35 -4.95
C ASN A 95 -12.01 12.51 -4.09
N GLY A 96 -10.81 13.00 -4.38
CA GLY A 96 -10.12 14.02 -3.60
C GLY A 96 -9.47 13.44 -2.36
N THR A 97 -9.10 14.29 -1.41
CA THR A 97 -8.40 13.92 -0.18
C THR A 97 -9.24 14.21 1.06
N VAL A 98 -8.85 13.60 2.17
CA VAL A 98 -9.40 13.92 3.48
C VAL A 98 -8.28 14.27 4.46
N SER A 99 -8.30 15.50 4.96
CA SER A 99 -7.31 16.02 5.91
C SER A 99 -7.55 15.49 7.31
N LEU A 100 -6.56 14.88 7.93
CA LEU A 100 -6.73 14.22 9.21
C LEU A 100 -6.61 15.18 10.40
N GLY A 101 -5.78 16.22 10.30
CA GLY A 101 -5.42 17.10 11.43
C GLY A 101 -4.45 16.45 12.40
N ASP A 102 -3.84 17.22 13.29
CA ASP A 102 -2.83 16.76 14.26
C ASP A 102 -3.30 15.53 15.03
N SER A 103 -2.62 14.40 14.87
CA SER A 103 -2.99 13.07 15.41
C SER A 103 -4.34 12.53 14.93
N GLY A 104 -4.91 13.05 13.87
CA GLY A 104 -6.14 12.54 13.29
C GLY A 104 -5.97 11.11 12.75
N ILE A 105 -7.07 10.37 12.68
CA ILE A 105 -7.06 8.94 12.37
C ILE A 105 -8.06 8.66 11.26
N ALA A 106 -7.64 7.89 10.26
CA ALA A 106 -8.52 7.21 9.32
C ALA A 106 -8.40 5.70 9.49
N ILE A 107 -9.54 4.99 9.57
CA ILE A 107 -9.59 3.53 9.59
C ILE A 107 -10.32 3.07 8.33
N LEU A 108 -9.59 2.35 7.48
CA LEU A 108 -10.06 1.88 6.19
C LEU A 108 -10.39 0.40 6.24
N THR A 109 -11.42 0.00 5.47
CA THR A 109 -11.87 -1.37 5.30
C THR A 109 -11.91 -1.74 3.82
N PHE A 110 -11.85 -3.04 3.54
CA PHE A 110 -11.69 -3.58 2.20
C PHE A 110 -12.76 -4.65 1.90
N PRO A 111 -13.10 -4.90 0.62
CA PRO A 111 -14.07 -5.94 0.25
C PRO A 111 -13.66 -7.34 0.69
N SER A 112 -12.36 -7.64 0.64
CA SER A 112 -11.75 -8.88 1.12
C SER A 112 -10.49 -8.57 1.91
N PRO A 113 -10.03 -9.46 2.84
CA PRO A 113 -8.82 -9.23 3.62
C PRO A 113 -7.58 -9.04 2.76
N ILE A 114 -6.70 -8.12 3.14
CA ILE A 114 -5.33 -8.04 2.61
C ILE A 114 -4.53 -9.21 3.20
N VAL A 115 -3.66 -9.81 2.41
CA VAL A 115 -2.81 -10.92 2.82
C VAL A 115 -1.34 -10.62 2.56
N ASN A 116 -0.45 -11.25 3.34
CA ASN A 116 0.98 -11.22 3.09
C ASN A 116 1.30 -12.04 1.85
N GLY A 117 1.67 -11.38 0.77
CA GLY A 117 2.06 -11.96 -0.50
C GLY A 117 3.54 -11.70 -0.83
N PRO A 118 3.99 -11.98 -2.05
CA PRO A 118 5.33 -11.63 -2.48
C PRO A 118 5.51 -10.13 -2.65
N GLY A 119 6.41 -9.52 -1.89
CA GLY A 119 6.70 -8.09 -1.94
C GLY A 119 5.69 -7.24 -1.18
N PHE A 120 5.38 -6.06 -1.72
CA PHE A 120 4.44 -5.15 -1.06
C PHE A 120 2.99 -5.63 -1.17
N ASP A 121 2.18 -5.42 -0.13
CA ASP A 121 0.80 -5.91 -0.05
C ASP A 121 -0.24 -4.82 -0.24
N PHE A 122 0.08 -3.59 0.08
CA PHE A 122 -0.78 -2.43 -0.15
C PHE A 122 0.06 -1.15 -0.21
N ALA A 123 -0.57 -0.06 -0.65
CA ALA A 123 0.05 1.26 -0.66
C ALA A 123 -0.93 2.35 -0.19
N VAL A 124 -0.40 3.37 0.50
CA VAL A 124 -1.14 4.55 0.98
C VAL A 124 -0.77 5.75 0.13
N PHE A 125 -1.78 6.50 -0.33
CA PHE A 125 -1.66 7.68 -1.18
C PHE A 125 -1.98 8.95 -0.40
N GLU A 126 -1.25 10.00 -0.73
CA GLU A 126 -1.32 11.33 -0.15
C GLU A 126 -1.08 12.36 -1.26
N ASN A 127 -1.35 13.65 -1.05
CA ASN A 127 -1.32 14.69 -2.08
C ASN A 127 -0.04 15.53 -2.11
N GLY A 128 1.07 15.09 -1.53
CA GLY A 128 2.38 15.76 -1.59
C GLY A 128 2.79 16.18 -3.01
N PHE A 129 3.64 17.15 -3.14
CA PHE A 129 4.03 17.69 -4.43
C PHE A 129 5.52 18.02 -4.51
N ASP A 130 6.06 17.95 -5.72
CA ASP A 130 7.46 18.32 -5.99
C ASP A 130 7.68 19.82 -5.74
N VAL A 131 8.79 20.13 -5.06
CA VAL A 131 9.22 21.50 -4.80
C VAL A 131 10.60 21.70 -5.41
N GLY A 132 10.68 22.57 -6.40
CA GLY A 132 11.93 22.84 -7.10
C GLY A 132 12.20 21.94 -8.29
N PRO A 133 13.45 21.91 -8.81
CA PRO A 133 13.79 21.05 -9.94
C PRO A 133 13.66 19.56 -9.58
N PRO A 134 13.00 18.74 -10.41
CA PRO A 134 12.84 17.30 -10.15
C PRO A 134 14.15 16.54 -9.89
N ALA A 135 15.27 17.09 -10.36
CA ALA A 135 16.60 16.49 -10.19
C ALA A 135 17.14 16.53 -8.74
N GLU A 136 16.53 17.29 -7.83
CA GLU A 136 16.99 17.42 -6.45
C GLU A 136 16.36 16.37 -5.53
N GLY A 137 15.26 15.71 -5.94
CA GLY A 137 14.59 14.68 -5.14
C GLY A 137 13.94 15.20 -3.88
N LEU A 138 13.57 16.49 -3.86
CA LEU A 138 12.95 17.16 -2.73
C LEU A 138 11.47 17.44 -3.00
N ALA A 139 10.62 17.20 -2.01
CA ALA A 139 9.18 17.38 -2.13
C ALA A 139 8.58 17.95 -0.85
N PHE A 140 7.41 18.60 -0.96
CA PHE A 140 6.55 18.83 0.18
C PHE A 140 5.84 17.53 0.51
N LEU A 141 6.06 17.02 1.70
CA LEU A 141 5.55 15.75 2.20
C LEU A 141 4.86 15.98 3.54
N GLU A 142 3.72 15.34 3.77
CA GLU A 142 3.06 15.23 5.06
C GLU A 142 3.00 13.75 5.45
N LEU A 143 3.40 13.43 6.68
CA LEU A 143 3.68 12.07 7.07
C LEU A 143 2.57 11.46 7.93
N ALA A 144 2.36 10.14 7.78
CA ALA A 144 1.47 9.40 8.65
C ALA A 144 2.06 8.04 9.04
N PHE A 145 1.76 7.62 10.28
CA PHE A 145 1.94 6.24 10.71
C PHE A 145 0.88 5.34 10.08
N VAL A 146 1.28 4.10 9.79
CA VAL A 146 0.39 3.07 9.29
C VAL A 146 0.36 1.91 10.27
N GLU A 147 -0.84 1.50 10.64
CA GLU A 147 -1.12 0.34 11.48
C GLU A 147 -2.09 -0.59 10.76
N VAL A 148 -1.99 -1.89 11.03
CA VAL A 148 -2.90 -2.89 10.48
C VAL A 148 -3.53 -3.74 11.58
N SER A 149 -4.71 -4.28 11.30
CA SER A 149 -5.44 -5.12 12.24
C SER A 149 -6.22 -6.23 11.53
N SER A 150 -6.25 -7.42 12.13
CA SER A 150 -7.07 -8.56 11.71
C SER A 150 -8.41 -8.67 12.44
N ASP A 151 -8.65 -7.87 13.49
CA ASP A 151 -9.87 -7.97 14.35
C ASP A 151 -10.55 -6.62 14.62
N GLY A 152 -9.93 -5.50 14.22
CA GLY A 152 -10.40 -4.13 14.47
C GLY A 152 -10.21 -3.63 15.90
N VAL A 153 -9.60 -4.44 16.77
CA VAL A 153 -9.34 -4.13 18.17
C VAL A 153 -7.86 -3.90 18.42
N ARG A 154 -7.05 -4.87 18.02
CA ARG A 154 -5.59 -4.77 18.12
C ARG A 154 -4.99 -4.30 16.81
N TYR A 155 -4.30 -3.18 16.88
CA TYR A 155 -3.54 -2.63 15.75
C TYR A 155 -2.05 -2.79 15.99
N VAL A 156 -1.32 -3.13 14.93
CA VAL A 156 0.14 -3.25 14.93
C VAL A 156 0.70 -2.25 13.94
N ARG A 157 1.62 -1.40 14.42
CA ARG A 157 2.25 -0.33 13.64
C ARG A 157 3.44 -0.88 12.87
N PHE A 158 3.59 -0.46 11.62
CA PHE A 158 4.83 -0.64 10.87
C PHE A 158 5.98 0.10 11.54
N PRO A 159 7.18 -0.50 11.62
CA PRO A 159 8.34 0.15 12.21
C PRO A 159 8.81 1.32 11.35
N SER A 160 8.42 2.54 11.73
CA SER A 160 8.76 3.77 11.02
C SER A 160 10.15 4.28 11.39
N ILE A 161 10.84 4.93 10.46
CA ILE A 161 12.13 5.58 10.68
C ILE A 161 12.13 6.93 9.99
N ASP A 162 12.56 7.95 10.74
CA ASP A 162 12.85 9.29 10.24
C ASP A 162 14.32 9.64 10.52
N ASN A 163 15.08 9.87 9.45
CA ASN A 163 16.46 10.36 9.52
C ASN A 163 16.55 11.85 9.13
N VAL A 164 15.43 12.54 9.00
CA VAL A 164 15.40 14.00 8.78
C VAL A 164 15.97 14.71 10.01
N GLN A 165 16.62 15.84 9.80
CA GLN A 165 17.19 16.62 10.90
C GLN A 165 16.09 17.12 11.86
N ASP A 166 16.34 17.11 13.17
CA ASP A 166 15.43 17.54 14.24
C ASP A 166 15.88 18.81 14.98
N THR A 167 16.84 19.53 14.41
CA THR A 167 17.42 20.73 15.02
C THR A 167 16.71 22.02 14.63
N SER A 168 15.95 22.01 13.54
CA SER A 168 15.17 23.13 13.02
C SER A 168 13.84 22.62 12.50
N GLN A 169 12.73 23.22 12.96
CA GLN A 169 11.39 22.88 12.54
C GLN A 169 11.22 23.04 11.03
N ILE A 170 10.74 22.00 10.35
CA ILE A 170 10.28 22.08 8.96
C ILE A 170 8.95 22.83 8.96
N SER A 171 8.85 23.89 8.16
CA SER A 171 7.62 24.63 7.95
C SER A 171 6.95 24.23 6.63
N ASN A 172 5.71 24.65 6.42
CA ASN A 172 4.88 24.33 5.23
C ASN A 172 5.50 24.68 3.86
N ALA A 173 6.64 25.35 3.80
CA ALA A 173 7.29 25.73 2.55
C ALA A 173 8.66 25.06 2.36
N VAL A 174 9.07 24.19 3.27
CA VAL A 174 10.39 23.56 3.26
C VAL A 174 10.26 22.15 2.70
N PRO A 175 10.92 21.85 1.58
CA PRO A 175 10.86 20.50 1.01
C PRO A 175 11.71 19.51 1.81
N MET A 176 11.33 18.23 1.74
CA MET A 176 11.95 17.11 2.43
C MET A 176 12.55 16.12 1.43
N ASP A 177 13.59 15.41 1.87
CA ASP A 177 14.17 14.27 1.13
C ASP A 177 13.50 12.96 1.59
N GLY A 178 12.60 12.43 0.80
CA GLY A 178 11.92 11.17 1.10
C GLY A 178 12.83 9.95 1.25
N SER A 179 14.08 10.01 0.77
CA SER A 179 15.06 8.93 0.96
C SER A 179 15.54 8.78 2.41
N LEU A 180 15.23 9.75 3.26
CA LEU A 180 15.49 9.70 4.70
C LEU A 180 14.38 9.01 5.50
N LEU A 181 13.25 8.68 4.85
CA LEU A 181 12.03 8.17 5.46
C LEU A 181 11.82 6.68 5.14
N ASN A 182 11.33 5.91 6.11
CA ASN A 182 10.91 4.52 5.92
C ASN A 182 9.62 4.23 6.69
N ASN A 183 8.70 3.47 6.08
CA ASN A 183 7.42 3.07 6.66
C ASN A 183 6.61 4.23 7.27
N LEU A 184 6.69 5.39 6.63
CA LEU A 184 5.82 6.54 6.86
C LEU A 184 5.05 6.78 5.56
N ALA A 185 3.71 6.76 5.61
CA ALA A 185 2.87 7.18 4.49
C ALA A 185 3.14 8.66 4.17
N GLY A 186 2.89 9.10 2.93
CA GLY A 186 3.22 10.44 2.47
C GLY A 186 4.68 10.65 2.08
N LYS A 187 5.47 9.58 2.07
CA LYS A 187 6.86 9.62 1.59
C LYS A 187 6.98 10.01 0.10
N TYR A 188 5.94 9.79 -0.69
CA TYR A 188 5.92 10.04 -2.13
C TYR A 188 4.84 11.06 -2.48
N VAL A 189 5.14 11.83 -3.52
CA VAL A 189 4.25 12.88 -4.04
C VAL A 189 3.00 12.32 -4.70
N TRP A 190 2.02 13.18 -4.97
CA TRP A 190 0.79 12.93 -5.71
C TRP A 190 0.98 11.91 -6.85
N ASP A 191 -0.04 11.10 -7.09
CA ASP A 191 -0.09 9.97 -8.02
C ASP A 191 0.75 8.74 -7.63
N TYR A 192 1.51 8.79 -6.52
CA TYR A 192 2.36 7.68 -6.09
C TYR A 192 2.10 7.26 -4.65
N GLY A 193 1.76 5.98 -4.49
CA GLY A 193 1.56 5.39 -3.16
C GLY A 193 2.86 4.97 -2.47
N THR A 194 2.90 5.16 -1.16
CA THR A 194 3.92 4.59 -0.29
C THR A 194 3.55 3.15 0.03
N PRO A 195 4.34 2.15 -0.41
CA PRO A 195 4.03 0.74 -0.23
C PRO A 195 4.41 0.22 1.15
N PHE A 196 3.69 -0.82 1.58
CA PHE A 196 3.89 -1.55 2.84
C PHE A 196 3.91 -3.05 2.60
N ASP A 197 4.83 -3.75 3.29
CA ASP A 197 5.03 -5.19 3.21
C ASP A 197 4.66 -5.84 4.55
N LEU A 198 3.59 -6.62 4.60
CA LEU A 198 3.11 -7.31 5.80
C LEU A 198 4.12 -8.34 6.33
N ASN A 199 5.10 -8.74 5.51
CA ASN A 199 6.18 -9.60 5.96
C ASN A 199 7.00 -8.98 7.10
N GLU A 200 7.03 -7.64 7.22
CA GLU A 200 7.68 -6.95 8.35
C GLU A 200 6.97 -7.20 9.69
N LEU A 201 5.72 -7.65 9.67
CA LEU A 201 4.88 -7.81 10.85
C LEU A 201 4.54 -9.28 11.17
N VAL A 202 5.12 -10.27 10.48
CA VAL A 202 4.79 -11.70 10.65
C VAL A 202 4.97 -12.22 12.07
N ASP A 203 5.93 -11.67 12.79
CA ASP A 203 6.23 -12.08 14.18
C ASP A 203 5.45 -11.27 15.23
N SER A 204 4.49 -10.43 14.81
CA SER A 204 3.72 -9.58 15.71
C SER A 204 2.67 -10.40 16.46
N PRO A 205 2.73 -10.51 17.81
CA PRO A 205 1.81 -11.34 18.54
C PRO A 205 0.35 -10.89 18.38
N GLY A 206 -0.53 -11.80 17.99
CA GLY A 206 -1.97 -11.55 17.84
C GLY A 206 -2.39 -10.84 16.56
N LEU A 207 -1.48 -10.67 15.60
CA LEU A 207 -1.79 -10.23 14.24
C LEU A 207 -1.79 -11.44 13.29
N ASP A 208 -2.84 -11.60 12.51
CA ASP A 208 -2.86 -12.53 11.37
C ASP A 208 -2.60 -11.75 10.08
N VAL A 209 -1.35 -11.77 9.62
CA VAL A 209 -0.92 -11.07 8.39
C VAL A 209 -1.60 -11.60 7.13
N ASN A 210 -2.24 -12.77 7.19
CA ASN A 210 -3.02 -13.34 6.09
C ASN A 210 -4.52 -13.04 6.21
N ASN A 211 -4.91 -12.12 7.09
CA ASN A 211 -6.29 -11.72 7.29
C ASN A 211 -6.41 -10.28 7.79
N ILE A 212 -5.76 -9.33 7.11
CA ILE A 212 -5.85 -7.91 7.48
C ILE A 212 -7.17 -7.34 6.97
N LEU A 213 -8.01 -6.93 7.92
CA LEU A 213 -9.34 -6.36 7.67
C LEU A 213 -9.34 -4.84 7.73
N TYR A 214 -8.36 -4.25 8.43
CA TYR A 214 -8.30 -2.82 8.69
C TYR A 214 -6.88 -2.29 8.46
N VAL A 215 -6.79 -1.16 7.76
CA VAL A 215 -5.62 -0.31 7.71
C VAL A 215 -5.95 0.99 8.43
N LYS A 216 -5.12 1.37 9.40
CA LYS A 216 -5.28 2.62 10.14
C LYS A 216 -4.13 3.56 9.78
N VAL A 217 -4.48 4.74 9.31
CA VAL A 217 -3.56 5.85 9.02
C VAL A 217 -3.70 6.87 10.12
N ILE A 218 -2.58 7.30 10.71
CA ILE A 218 -2.54 8.23 11.84
C ILE A 218 -1.60 9.35 11.47
N ASP A 219 -2.09 10.57 11.46
CA ASP A 219 -1.29 11.76 11.21
C ASP A 219 -0.10 11.87 12.18
N VAL A 220 1.04 12.24 11.66
CA VAL A 220 2.24 12.54 12.43
C VAL A 220 2.21 14.00 12.88
N ILE A 221 2.24 14.25 14.19
CA ILE A 221 2.49 15.61 14.67
C ILE A 221 3.95 15.93 14.40
N GLY A 222 4.20 16.72 13.35
CA GLY A 222 5.53 17.02 12.84
C GLY A 222 6.37 17.97 13.69
N SER A 223 5.90 18.33 14.88
CA SER A 223 6.59 19.24 15.78
C SER A 223 7.86 18.61 16.38
N ILE A 224 9.00 19.32 16.32
CA ILE A 224 10.22 18.91 17.02
C ILE A 224 10.17 19.12 18.55
N SER A 225 9.04 19.55 19.08
CA SER A 225 8.81 19.64 20.53
C SER A 225 8.85 18.26 21.17
N THR A 226 9.65 18.10 22.21
CA THR A 226 9.73 16.84 22.98
C THR A 226 8.44 16.50 23.73
N ILE A 227 7.49 17.44 23.82
CA ILE A 227 6.22 17.30 24.55
C ILE A 227 5.12 16.76 23.64
N ILE A 228 5.03 17.26 22.40
CA ILE A 228 3.92 16.94 21.48
C ILE A 228 4.38 16.22 20.22
N GLY A 229 5.65 16.35 19.83
CA GLY A 229 6.17 15.75 18.61
C GLY A 229 6.07 14.24 18.58
N ALA A 230 5.67 13.70 17.44
CA ALA A 230 5.62 12.27 17.19
C ALA A 230 7.03 11.67 17.18
N ARG A 231 7.10 10.34 17.42
CA ARG A 231 8.39 9.63 17.47
C ARG A 231 8.36 8.41 16.57
N ASP A 232 9.47 8.20 15.89
CA ASP A 232 9.73 7.00 15.12
C ASP A 232 9.94 5.75 16.01
N SER A 233 10.11 4.59 15.41
CA SER A 233 10.30 3.32 16.14
C SER A 233 11.63 3.22 16.89
N ARG A 234 12.56 4.14 16.66
CA ARG A 234 13.83 4.27 17.40
C ARG A 234 13.73 5.27 18.55
N GLY A 235 12.60 5.99 18.66
CA GLY A 235 12.37 7.04 19.65
C GLY A 235 12.86 8.43 19.23
N ASN A 236 13.35 8.60 18.00
CA ASN A 236 13.70 9.90 17.44
C ASN A 236 12.43 10.72 17.17
N ILE A 237 12.50 12.03 17.30
CA ILE A 237 11.42 12.94 16.94
C ILE A 237 11.31 12.96 15.41
N ILE A 238 10.08 12.87 14.91
CA ILE A 238 9.78 13.03 13.49
C ILE A 238 9.60 14.51 13.22
N ASN A 239 10.34 15.03 12.23
CA ASN A 239 10.27 16.41 11.80
C ASN A 239 9.52 16.52 10.47
N ASP A 240 8.26 16.87 10.55
CA ASP A 240 7.31 17.01 9.47
C ASP A 240 6.82 18.47 9.39
N PRO A 241 6.23 18.97 8.30
CA PRO A 241 5.75 20.35 8.23
C PRO A 241 4.83 20.73 9.38
N TYR A 242 5.25 21.71 10.19
CA TYR A 242 4.52 22.14 11.38
C TYR A 242 4.79 23.62 11.72
N PRO A 243 3.78 24.41 12.18
CA PRO A 243 2.36 24.07 12.31
C PRO A 243 1.60 24.19 10.99
N THR A 244 0.54 23.39 10.84
CA THR A 244 -0.35 23.37 9.67
C THR A 244 -1.75 23.89 10.02
N ASN A 245 -1.86 25.07 10.65
CA ASN A 245 -3.09 25.61 11.22
C ASN A 245 -4.06 26.16 10.15
N PHE A 246 -4.60 25.28 9.29
CA PHE A 246 -5.62 25.60 8.28
C PHE A 246 -6.64 24.44 8.14
N ALA A 247 -7.63 24.59 7.28
CA ALA A 247 -8.73 23.60 7.12
C ALA A 247 -8.23 22.21 6.67
N SER A 248 -7.21 22.20 5.83
CA SER A 248 -6.53 21.00 5.29
C SER A 248 -5.25 20.71 6.08
N SER A 249 -5.29 20.75 7.41
CA SER A 249 -4.12 20.45 8.24
C SER A 249 -3.89 18.96 8.43
N GLY A 250 -2.61 18.60 8.64
CA GLY A 250 -2.15 17.24 8.83
C GLY A 250 -2.21 16.42 7.54
N PHE A 251 -2.01 15.13 7.66
CA PHE A 251 -1.96 14.20 6.55
C PHE A 251 -3.24 14.20 5.69
N ASP A 252 -3.10 14.40 4.40
CA ASP A 252 -4.17 14.47 3.41
C ASP A 252 -4.36 13.11 2.71
N LEU A 253 -5.11 12.21 3.33
CA LEU A 253 -5.33 10.86 2.82
C LEU A 253 -6.17 10.87 1.53
N ASP A 254 -5.61 10.37 0.43
CA ASP A 254 -6.30 10.18 -0.85
C ASP A 254 -6.89 8.77 -0.98
N ALA A 255 -6.07 7.73 -0.83
CA ALA A 255 -6.52 6.34 -1.05
C ALA A 255 -5.64 5.31 -0.36
N VAL A 256 -6.17 4.08 -0.22
CA VAL A 256 -5.38 2.89 0.08
C VAL A 256 -5.66 1.81 -0.97
N GLY A 257 -4.63 1.48 -1.77
CA GLY A 257 -4.70 0.45 -2.80
C GLY A 257 -4.13 -0.88 -2.31
N VAL A 258 -4.79 -1.98 -2.65
CA VAL A 258 -4.43 -3.35 -2.25
C VAL A 258 -3.74 -4.06 -3.41
N ILE A 259 -2.62 -4.71 -3.13
CA ILE A 259 -1.83 -5.48 -4.09
C ILE A 259 -2.06 -6.98 -3.88
N ASN A 260 -1.95 -7.46 -2.65
CA ASN A 260 -2.17 -8.86 -2.31
C ASN A 260 -3.44 -8.99 -1.45
N GLN A 261 -4.48 -9.59 -2.02
CA GLN A 261 -5.76 -9.78 -1.37
C GLN A 261 -6.10 -11.25 -1.27
N LYS A 262 -6.80 -11.64 -0.20
CA LYS A 262 -7.32 -13.00 -0.07
C LYS A 262 -8.25 -13.26 -1.24
N GLU A 263 -7.88 -14.25 -2.04
CA GLU A 263 -8.80 -14.75 -3.05
C GLU A 263 -10.05 -15.24 -2.32
N GLU A 264 -11.19 -14.63 -2.60
CA GLU A 264 -12.42 -15.28 -2.25
C GLU A 264 -12.37 -16.65 -2.94
N ALA A 265 -12.71 -17.70 -2.20
CA ALA A 265 -13.02 -19.00 -2.82
C ALA A 265 -14.34 -18.84 -3.60
N GLY A 266 -14.34 -17.88 -4.49
CA GLY A 266 -15.38 -17.54 -5.44
C GLY A 266 -15.00 -18.19 -6.76
N ILE A 267 -15.95 -18.85 -7.34
CA ILE A 267 -15.98 -19.17 -8.76
C ILE A 267 -15.31 -18.01 -9.49
N ASP A 268 -14.17 -18.29 -10.18
CA ASP A 268 -13.57 -17.33 -11.10
C ASP A 268 -14.69 -16.61 -11.83
N GLN A 269 -14.88 -15.32 -11.59
CA GLN A 269 -15.76 -14.53 -12.43
C GLN A 269 -15.07 -14.43 -13.79
N VAL A 270 -15.26 -15.50 -14.56
CA VAL A 270 -14.95 -15.46 -15.99
C VAL A 270 -15.69 -14.25 -16.54
N THR A 271 -14.94 -13.27 -16.93
CA THR A 271 -15.41 -12.00 -17.49
C THR A 271 -16.61 -12.28 -18.41
N TYR A 272 -17.71 -11.57 -18.22
CA TYR A 272 -18.99 -11.71 -18.93
C TYR A 272 -18.91 -11.77 -20.48
N THR A 273 -17.72 -11.59 -21.03
CA THR A 273 -17.42 -11.69 -22.46
C THR A 273 -17.22 -13.11 -22.98
N THR A 274 -16.96 -14.09 -22.11
CA THR A 274 -16.62 -15.45 -22.56
C THR A 274 -17.78 -16.44 -22.54
N MET A 275 -18.84 -16.19 -21.77
CA MET A 275 -20.04 -17.02 -21.72
C MET A 275 -21.31 -16.18 -21.62
N GLN A 276 -22.35 -16.59 -22.33
CA GLN A 276 -23.66 -15.94 -22.34
C GLN A 276 -24.74 -16.97 -22.00
N VAL A 277 -25.65 -16.60 -21.10
CA VAL A 277 -26.81 -17.39 -20.70
C VAL A 277 -28.02 -16.45 -20.76
N TYR A 278 -28.95 -16.73 -21.65
CA TYR A 278 -30.13 -15.88 -21.92
C TYR A 278 -31.28 -16.67 -22.55
N PRO A 279 -32.53 -16.16 -22.46
CA PRO A 279 -32.96 -15.00 -21.68
C PRO A 279 -32.97 -15.29 -20.18
N ASN A 280 -33.04 -14.24 -19.36
CA ASN A 280 -33.28 -14.33 -17.93
C ASN A 280 -34.14 -13.10 -17.51
N PRO A 281 -35.40 -13.29 -17.10
CA PRO A 281 -36.13 -14.57 -16.92
C PRO A 281 -36.28 -15.40 -18.19
N VAL A 282 -36.47 -16.73 -18.00
CA VAL A 282 -36.67 -17.68 -19.08
C VAL A 282 -38.01 -18.40 -18.93
N SER A 283 -38.78 -18.49 -20.04
CA SER A 283 -40.02 -19.29 -20.09
C SER A 283 -39.73 -20.71 -20.51
N ASP A 284 -39.34 -20.95 -21.78
CA ASP A 284 -39.25 -22.32 -22.31
C ASP A 284 -37.84 -22.73 -22.72
N VAL A 285 -37.06 -21.86 -23.31
CA VAL A 285 -35.76 -22.18 -23.91
C VAL A 285 -34.68 -21.27 -23.37
N LEU A 286 -33.68 -21.86 -22.72
CA LEU A 286 -32.48 -21.22 -22.27
C LEU A 286 -31.37 -21.43 -23.31
N GLN A 287 -30.83 -20.34 -23.83
CA GLN A 287 -29.69 -20.35 -24.73
C GLN A 287 -28.39 -20.12 -23.96
N ILE A 288 -27.38 -20.94 -24.30
CA ILE A 288 -26.05 -20.85 -23.71
C ILE A 288 -25.03 -20.75 -24.83
N ARG A 289 -24.15 -19.78 -24.75
CA ARG A 289 -23.02 -19.60 -25.66
C ARG A 289 -21.73 -19.47 -24.90
N THR A 290 -20.69 -20.18 -25.34
CA THR A 290 -19.32 -19.99 -24.86
C THR A 290 -18.41 -19.60 -26.02
N TYR A 291 -17.48 -18.67 -25.75
CA TYR A 291 -16.42 -18.27 -26.67
C TYR A 291 -15.08 -18.94 -26.32
N ILE A 292 -15.09 -19.86 -25.36
CA ILE A 292 -13.93 -20.66 -24.96
C ILE A 292 -13.86 -21.90 -25.86
N SER A 293 -12.70 -22.19 -26.39
CA SER A 293 -12.47 -23.36 -27.21
C SER A 293 -12.52 -24.66 -26.38
N GLY A 294 -13.07 -25.71 -26.95
CA GLY A 294 -13.20 -27.04 -26.31
C GLY A 294 -14.60 -27.39 -25.82
N SER A 295 -14.73 -28.55 -25.22
CA SER A 295 -16.00 -29.08 -24.72
C SER A 295 -16.30 -28.48 -23.33
N SER A 296 -17.55 -28.08 -23.13
CA SER A 296 -18.07 -27.53 -21.84
C SER A 296 -19.22 -28.43 -21.36
N ILE A 297 -19.39 -28.48 -20.04
CA ILE A 297 -20.54 -29.14 -19.40
C ILE A 297 -21.41 -28.07 -18.79
N VAL A 298 -22.71 -28.08 -19.11
CA VAL A 298 -23.70 -27.23 -18.42
C VAL A 298 -24.55 -28.08 -17.47
N GLN A 299 -24.73 -27.57 -16.26
CA GLN A 299 -25.62 -28.12 -15.24
C GLN A 299 -26.62 -27.07 -14.81
N ILE A 300 -27.92 -27.45 -14.72
CA ILE A 300 -28.91 -26.64 -14.04
C ILE A 300 -29.17 -27.26 -12.68
N ILE A 301 -29.05 -26.48 -11.64
CA ILE A 301 -29.06 -26.92 -10.25
C ILE A 301 -30.19 -26.19 -9.52
N ASP A 302 -31.05 -26.94 -8.81
CA ASP A 302 -32.12 -26.32 -8.00
C ASP A 302 -31.59 -25.74 -6.68
N ILE A 303 -32.47 -25.06 -5.95
CA ILE A 303 -32.14 -24.43 -4.65
C ILE A 303 -31.76 -25.44 -3.56
N LYS A 304 -31.97 -26.75 -3.77
CA LYS A 304 -31.57 -27.84 -2.85
C LYS A 304 -30.25 -28.48 -3.26
N GLY A 305 -29.60 -27.93 -4.29
CA GLY A 305 -28.31 -28.44 -4.80
C GLY A 305 -28.45 -29.66 -5.72
N ARG A 306 -29.65 -30.05 -6.16
CA ARG A 306 -29.87 -31.19 -7.06
C ARG A 306 -29.64 -30.74 -8.49
N VAL A 307 -28.87 -31.52 -9.24
CA VAL A 307 -28.67 -31.33 -10.68
C VAL A 307 -29.93 -31.82 -11.41
N ILE A 308 -30.59 -30.92 -12.12
CA ILE A 308 -31.80 -31.17 -12.91
C ILE A 308 -31.44 -31.46 -14.37
N VAL A 309 -30.46 -30.73 -14.90
CA VAL A 309 -29.95 -30.89 -16.27
C VAL A 309 -28.43 -31.03 -16.19
N ASP A 310 -27.90 -31.98 -16.95
CA ASP A 310 -26.46 -32.17 -17.18
C ASP A 310 -26.24 -32.44 -18.67
N LYS A 311 -25.50 -31.58 -19.37
CA LYS A 311 -25.30 -31.66 -20.79
C LYS A 311 -23.93 -31.19 -21.22
N THR A 312 -23.26 -31.97 -22.06
CA THR A 312 -22.02 -31.54 -22.70
C THR A 312 -22.33 -30.85 -24.02
N PHE A 313 -21.59 -29.76 -24.33
CA PHE A 313 -21.75 -28.97 -25.53
C PHE A 313 -20.44 -28.31 -25.98
N ASN A 314 -20.40 -27.87 -27.22
CA ASN A 314 -19.31 -27.06 -27.80
C ASN A 314 -19.91 -25.71 -28.19
N SER A 315 -19.25 -24.63 -27.96
CA SER A 315 -19.57 -23.26 -28.34
C SER A 315 -21.00 -22.76 -28.03
N ARG A 316 -22.06 -23.50 -28.26
CA ARG A 316 -23.46 -23.16 -27.96
C ARG A 316 -24.34 -24.36 -27.70
N THR A 317 -25.40 -24.19 -26.90
CA THR A 317 -26.49 -25.14 -26.72
C THR A 317 -27.79 -24.45 -26.35
N GLU A 318 -28.90 -25.15 -26.59
CA GLU A 318 -30.24 -24.79 -26.12
C GLU A 318 -30.73 -25.86 -25.15
N LEU A 319 -31.36 -25.41 -24.05
CA LEU A 319 -31.97 -26.27 -23.05
C LEU A 319 -33.45 -25.94 -22.97
N TRP A 320 -34.28 -26.96 -23.19
CA TRP A 320 -35.73 -26.85 -23.01
C TRP A 320 -36.09 -27.00 -21.55
N LEU A 321 -36.75 -26.02 -20.97
CA LEU A 321 -37.08 -25.91 -19.55
C LEU A 321 -38.60 -26.00 -19.32
N ASP A 322 -39.38 -26.31 -20.32
CA ASP A 322 -40.85 -26.40 -20.33
C ASP A 322 -41.42 -27.31 -19.24
N THR A 323 -40.68 -28.38 -18.87
CA THR A 323 -41.05 -29.32 -17.82
C THR A 323 -40.55 -28.92 -16.43
N MET A 324 -39.77 -27.83 -16.32
CA MET A 324 -39.24 -27.38 -15.05
C MET A 324 -40.24 -26.47 -14.33
N PRO A 325 -40.43 -26.63 -13.01
CA PRO A 325 -41.23 -25.70 -12.22
C PRO A 325 -40.72 -24.25 -12.26
N THR A 326 -41.62 -23.29 -12.12
CA THR A 326 -41.24 -21.89 -11.90
C THR A 326 -40.37 -21.77 -10.66
N GLY A 327 -39.31 -20.97 -10.74
CA GLY A 327 -38.39 -20.80 -9.62
C GLY A 327 -37.01 -20.30 -10.01
N VAL A 328 -36.13 -20.23 -9.04
CA VAL A 328 -34.73 -19.81 -9.21
C VAL A 328 -33.83 -21.03 -9.33
N TYR A 329 -32.97 -21.03 -10.32
CA TYR A 329 -32.03 -22.11 -10.60
C TYR A 329 -30.63 -21.55 -10.82
N ASN A 330 -29.62 -22.35 -10.49
CA ASN A 330 -28.23 -22.04 -10.79
C ASN A 330 -27.78 -22.77 -12.06
N VAL A 331 -27.35 -22.03 -13.07
CA VAL A 331 -26.70 -22.57 -14.27
C VAL A 331 -25.20 -22.55 -14.05
N LYS A 332 -24.61 -23.75 -13.92
CA LYS A 332 -23.17 -23.95 -13.80
C LYS A 332 -22.63 -24.48 -15.11
N ILE A 333 -21.60 -23.81 -15.66
CA ILE A 333 -20.92 -24.25 -16.88
C ILE A 333 -19.46 -24.48 -16.53
N THR A 334 -18.94 -25.65 -16.85
CA THR A 334 -17.57 -26.09 -16.55
C THR A 334 -16.86 -26.50 -17.82
N ASN A 335 -15.63 -26.05 -18.01
CA ASN A 335 -14.69 -26.56 -19.00
C ASN A 335 -13.33 -26.84 -18.38
N GLN A 336 -12.31 -27.21 -19.18
CA GLN A 336 -10.97 -27.52 -18.68
C GLN A 336 -10.23 -26.34 -18.03
N GLN A 337 -10.65 -25.09 -18.25
CA GLN A 337 -9.95 -23.88 -17.87
C GLN A 337 -10.73 -23.03 -16.86
N SER A 338 -12.06 -23.19 -16.76
CA SER A 338 -12.90 -22.31 -15.96
C SER A 338 -14.23 -22.91 -15.56
N VAL A 339 -14.83 -22.35 -14.51
CA VAL A 339 -16.19 -22.61 -14.05
C VAL A 339 -16.95 -21.30 -14.07
N PHE A 340 -18.12 -21.29 -14.72
CA PHE A 340 -19.04 -20.14 -14.73
C PHE A 340 -20.33 -20.52 -14.01
N SER A 341 -20.91 -19.58 -13.27
CA SER A 341 -22.19 -19.78 -12.57
C SER A 341 -23.07 -18.54 -12.71
N LYS A 342 -24.37 -18.76 -13.00
CA LYS A 342 -25.36 -17.69 -13.14
C LYS A 342 -26.70 -18.13 -12.63
N LEU A 343 -27.34 -17.31 -11.80
CA LEU A 343 -28.72 -17.50 -11.41
C LEU A 343 -29.68 -17.12 -12.55
N ILE A 344 -30.66 -17.98 -12.81
CA ILE A 344 -31.77 -17.73 -13.73
C ILE A 344 -33.09 -17.84 -13.01
N VAL A 345 -34.10 -17.10 -13.51
CA VAL A 345 -35.49 -17.18 -13.09
C VAL A 345 -36.27 -17.89 -14.17
N LYS A 346 -36.86 -19.07 -13.86
CA LYS A 346 -37.81 -19.79 -14.72
C LYS A 346 -39.22 -19.27 -14.39
N GLU A 347 -39.89 -18.76 -15.42
CA GLU A 347 -41.30 -18.32 -15.36
C GLU A 347 -42.27 -19.41 -15.84
#